data_fa0843a9156f890c2f806f12d4f3933f
#
_entry.id   fa0843a9156f890c2f806f12d4f3933f
#
_cell.length_a   1.000
_cell.length_b   1.000
_cell.length_c   1.000
_cell.angle_alpha   90.00
_cell.angle_beta   90.00
_cell.angle_gamma   90.00
#
_symmetry.space_group_name_H-M   'P 1'
#
loop_
_entity.id
_entity.type
_entity.pdbx_description
1 polymer ?
#
loop_
_entity_poly.entity_id
_entity_poly.type
_entity_poly.pdbx_seq_one_letter_code
_entity_poly.pdbx_strand_id
1 'polypeptide(L)'
;MGLIPDGLRRWARANNTTLTDAYRRGAETVVELLLALHRNQVQTATVYNLSRANLARPSDELDAVYAASTYFLSTLIPARFDPAECGVRVHGDRSLLPDAFVAAARDIETAMTGDGFRVNVLAGYDAADELRAAHQRALRDGCDINDAFEIGEVDLVIRTTAEPLLSGFLPMQSQYAQLLFLTTPLNELTAQHIDGFIEDYRHSPQLRGR
;
A
#
# COMPACT_ATOMS: atom_id res chain seq x y z
N MET A 1 6.85 5.91 2.74
CA MET A 1 6.42 4.98 3.80
C MET A 1 5.61 3.83 3.23
N GLY A 2 5.75 2.60 3.75
CA GLY A 2 5.01 1.41 3.33
C GLY A 2 3.98 0.95 4.36
N LEU A 3 2.79 0.56 3.92
CA LEU A 3 1.75 -0.06 4.73
C LEU A 3 1.42 -1.44 4.17
N ILE A 4 1.57 -2.48 4.98
CA ILE A 4 1.21 -3.87 4.67
C ILE A 4 -0.02 -4.24 5.50
N PRO A 5 -1.24 -4.05 4.95
CA PRO A 5 -2.49 -4.41 5.61
C PRO A 5 -2.58 -5.92 5.84
N ASP A 6 -2.72 -6.33 7.10
CA ASP A 6 -2.87 -7.73 7.48
C ASP A 6 -3.83 -7.87 8.68
N GLY A 7 -4.21 -9.10 8.99
CA GLY A 7 -5.06 -9.39 10.13
C GLY A 7 -6.56 -9.34 9.86
N LEU A 8 -7.04 -8.94 8.67
CA LEU A 8 -8.47 -8.77 8.38
C LEU A 8 -9.28 -10.04 8.55
N ARG A 9 -8.77 -11.20 8.11
CA ARG A 9 -9.43 -12.50 8.30
C ARG A 9 -9.54 -12.90 9.77
N ARG A 10 -8.48 -12.65 10.55
CA ARG A 10 -8.45 -12.90 11.99
C ARG A 10 -9.44 -11.98 12.70
N TRP A 11 -9.44 -10.71 12.31
CA TRP A 11 -10.38 -9.72 12.83
C TRP A 11 -11.83 -10.08 12.52
N ALA A 12 -12.15 -10.52 11.29
CA ALA A 12 -13.50 -10.96 10.91
C ALA A 12 -13.99 -12.11 11.81
N ARG A 13 -13.14 -13.11 12.06
CA ARG A 13 -13.48 -14.23 12.95
C ARG A 13 -13.67 -13.79 14.40
N ALA A 14 -12.77 -12.94 14.92
CA ALA A 14 -12.84 -12.43 16.30
C ALA A 14 -14.09 -11.57 16.55
N ASN A 15 -14.56 -10.84 15.52
CA ASN A 15 -15.71 -9.95 15.60
C ASN A 15 -17.01 -10.57 15.05
N ASN A 16 -17.00 -11.87 14.70
CA ASN A 16 -18.15 -12.58 14.14
C ASN A 16 -18.82 -11.82 12.96
N THR A 17 -18.00 -11.30 12.05
CA THR A 17 -18.44 -10.54 10.88
C THR A 17 -18.01 -11.22 9.57
N THR A 18 -18.54 -10.77 8.44
CA THR A 18 -18.20 -11.32 7.12
C THR A 18 -16.81 -10.86 6.64
N LEU A 19 -16.22 -11.59 5.70
CA LEU A 19 -14.99 -11.14 5.04
C LEU A 19 -15.23 -9.83 4.26
N THR A 20 -16.39 -9.70 3.62
CA THR A 20 -16.78 -8.50 2.88
C THR A 20 -16.78 -7.27 3.78
N ASP A 21 -17.41 -7.37 4.96
CA ASP A 21 -17.44 -6.26 5.92
C ASP A 21 -16.05 -5.95 6.49
N ALA A 22 -15.27 -6.98 6.79
CA ALA A 22 -13.91 -6.82 7.30
C ALA A 22 -12.99 -6.12 6.30
N TYR A 23 -13.03 -6.52 5.02
CA TYR A 23 -12.24 -5.88 3.96
C TYR A 23 -12.72 -4.46 3.66
N ARG A 24 -14.04 -4.23 3.65
CA ARG A 24 -14.60 -2.88 3.49
C ARG A 24 -14.15 -1.97 4.64
N ARG A 25 -14.29 -2.42 5.88
CA ARG A 25 -13.79 -1.68 7.05
C ARG A 25 -12.29 -1.43 6.97
N GLY A 26 -11.51 -2.42 6.51
CA GLY A 26 -10.08 -2.29 6.27
C GLY A 26 -9.75 -1.19 5.26
N ALA A 27 -10.49 -1.10 4.16
CA ALA A 27 -10.32 -0.03 3.17
C ALA A 27 -10.61 1.36 3.76
N GLU A 28 -11.67 1.50 4.56
CA GLU A 28 -12.00 2.73 5.29
C GLU A 28 -10.87 3.11 6.26
N THR A 29 -10.35 2.13 7.01
CA THR A 29 -9.21 2.34 7.92
C THR A 29 -7.98 2.80 7.14
N VAL A 30 -7.62 2.18 6.03
CA VAL A 30 -6.46 2.60 5.21
C VAL A 30 -6.57 4.07 4.82
N VAL A 31 -7.75 4.55 4.40
CA VAL A 31 -7.93 5.97 4.05
C VAL A 31 -7.69 6.88 5.24
N GLU A 32 -8.18 6.55 6.44
CA GLU A 32 -7.91 7.33 7.66
C GLU A 32 -6.41 7.35 8.00
N LEU A 33 -5.71 6.21 7.80
CA LEU A 33 -4.26 6.16 8.00
C LEU A 33 -3.51 7.01 6.95
N LEU A 34 -3.94 6.99 5.68
CA LEU A 34 -3.36 7.83 4.63
C LEU A 34 -3.55 9.32 4.91
N LEU A 35 -4.73 9.73 5.43
CA LEU A 35 -4.97 11.10 5.86
C LEU A 35 -4.05 11.51 7.03
N ALA A 36 -3.82 10.59 7.99
CA ALA A 36 -2.87 10.83 9.07
C ALA A 36 -1.43 10.98 8.54
N LEU A 37 -1.01 10.15 7.58
CA LEU A 37 0.29 10.28 6.93
C LEU A 37 0.45 11.62 6.20
N HIS A 38 -0.56 12.03 5.44
CA HIS A 38 -0.55 13.32 4.75
C HIS A 38 -0.44 14.49 5.73
N ARG A 39 -1.23 14.51 6.81
CA ARG A 39 -1.11 15.53 7.89
C ARG A 39 0.27 15.57 8.53
N ASN A 40 0.93 14.42 8.64
CA ASN A 40 2.29 14.30 9.16
C ASN A 40 3.38 14.62 8.12
N GLN A 41 3.01 15.21 6.97
CA GLN A 41 3.94 15.62 5.92
C GLN A 41 4.75 14.45 5.30
N VAL A 42 4.20 13.24 5.33
CA VAL A 42 4.74 12.13 4.56
C VAL A 42 4.45 12.39 3.08
N GLN A 43 5.49 12.40 2.26
CA GLN A 43 5.35 12.71 0.84
C GLN A 43 4.77 11.55 0.02
N THR A 44 5.09 10.32 0.40
CA THR A 44 4.68 9.13 -0.35
C THR A 44 4.27 8.00 0.60
N ALA A 45 3.08 7.44 0.35
CA ALA A 45 2.59 6.24 1.01
C ALA A 45 2.38 5.12 -0.03
N THR A 46 2.88 3.92 0.26
CA THR A 46 2.65 2.74 -0.59
C THR A 46 1.86 1.69 0.19
N VAL A 47 0.69 1.32 -0.32
CA VAL A 47 -0.21 0.33 0.28
C VAL A 47 -0.08 -1.00 -0.44
N TYR A 48 0.26 -2.07 0.30
CA TYR A 48 0.32 -3.42 -0.23
C TYR A 48 -1.07 -4.05 -0.25
N ASN A 49 -1.81 -3.77 -1.30
CA ASN A 49 -3.20 -4.22 -1.41
C ASN A 49 -3.31 -5.71 -1.74
N LEU A 50 -2.61 -6.18 -2.79
CA LEU A 50 -2.72 -7.56 -3.26
C LEU A 50 -1.44 -8.00 -3.99
N SER A 51 -0.72 -8.98 -3.44
CA SER A 51 0.40 -9.61 -4.16
C SER A 51 -0.11 -10.58 -5.22
N ARG A 52 0.74 -10.93 -6.19
CA ARG A 52 0.45 -12.02 -7.14
C ARG A 52 0.19 -13.35 -6.40
N ALA A 53 0.95 -13.66 -5.36
CA ALA A 53 0.76 -14.88 -4.55
C ALA A 53 -0.63 -14.92 -3.87
N ASN A 54 -1.22 -13.78 -3.56
CA ASN A 54 -2.55 -13.71 -2.97
C ASN A 54 -3.67 -14.09 -3.95
N LEU A 55 -3.43 -14.09 -5.26
CA LEU A 55 -4.41 -14.49 -6.28
C LEU A 55 -4.76 -15.99 -6.21
N ALA A 56 -3.98 -16.79 -5.47
CA ALA A 56 -4.28 -18.18 -5.18
C ALA A 56 -5.27 -18.38 -3.99
N ARG A 57 -5.79 -17.29 -3.40
CA ARG A 57 -6.79 -17.36 -2.32
C ARG A 57 -8.12 -17.90 -2.84
N PRO A 58 -9.00 -18.43 -1.95
CA PRO A 58 -10.36 -18.80 -2.31
C PRO A 58 -11.12 -17.64 -2.99
N SER A 59 -12.01 -17.97 -3.91
CA SER A 59 -12.71 -16.97 -4.74
C SER A 59 -13.57 -16.01 -3.91
N ASP A 60 -14.24 -16.50 -2.87
CA ASP A 60 -15.05 -15.68 -1.96
C ASP A 60 -14.21 -14.64 -1.20
N GLU A 61 -12.98 -14.98 -0.84
CA GLU A 61 -12.04 -14.02 -0.25
C GLU A 61 -11.57 -13.00 -1.30
N LEU A 62 -11.23 -13.47 -2.52
CA LEU A 62 -10.81 -12.56 -3.60
C LEU A 62 -11.91 -11.59 -3.99
N ASP A 63 -13.16 -12.03 -4.06
CA ASP A 63 -14.31 -11.18 -4.35
C ASP A 63 -14.46 -10.07 -3.31
N ALA A 64 -14.29 -10.39 -2.02
CA ALA A 64 -14.31 -9.41 -0.95
C ALA A 64 -13.16 -8.40 -1.06
N VAL A 65 -11.93 -8.87 -1.37
CA VAL A 65 -10.77 -8.01 -1.60
C VAL A 65 -11.00 -7.08 -2.79
N TYR A 66 -11.43 -7.63 -3.93
CA TYR A 66 -11.65 -6.83 -5.14
C TYR A 66 -12.75 -5.78 -4.94
N ALA A 67 -13.86 -6.14 -4.30
CA ALA A 67 -14.93 -5.21 -3.99
C ALA A 67 -14.45 -4.05 -3.09
N ALA A 68 -13.73 -4.37 -2.01
CA ALA A 68 -13.17 -3.37 -1.10
C ALA A 68 -12.12 -2.50 -1.77
N SER A 69 -11.25 -3.08 -2.60
CA SER A 69 -10.19 -2.35 -3.32
C SER A 69 -10.77 -1.43 -4.41
N THR A 70 -11.79 -1.89 -5.13
CA THR A 70 -12.51 -1.05 -6.10
C THR A 70 -13.19 0.11 -5.40
N TYR A 71 -13.87 -0.14 -4.29
CA TYR A 71 -14.50 0.89 -3.45
C TYR A 71 -13.47 1.90 -2.90
N PHE A 72 -12.31 1.43 -2.49
CA PHE A 72 -11.20 2.27 -2.03
C PHE A 72 -10.76 3.25 -3.13
N LEU A 73 -10.54 2.77 -4.36
CA LEU A 73 -10.07 3.58 -5.48
C LEU A 73 -11.18 4.50 -6.03
N SER A 74 -12.39 3.97 -6.23
CA SER A 74 -13.47 4.71 -6.91
C SER A 74 -14.25 5.67 -6.02
N THR A 75 -14.22 5.45 -4.70
CA THR A 75 -15.09 6.18 -3.78
C THR A 75 -14.33 6.81 -2.62
N LEU A 76 -13.55 6.02 -1.87
CA LEU A 76 -12.98 6.50 -0.61
C LEU A 76 -11.88 7.54 -0.84
N ILE A 77 -10.91 7.28 -1.71
CA ILE A 77 -9.83 8.24 -1.98
C ILE A 77 -10.39 9.54 -2.58
N PRO A 78 -11.21 9.52 -3.67
CA PRO A 78 -11.71 10.75 -4.27
C PRO A 78 -12.58 11.59 -3.33
N ALA A 79 -13.27 10.96 -2.36
CA ALA A 79 -14.08 11.67 -1.39
C ALA A 79 -13.28 12.37 -0.27
N ARG A 80 -12.01 12.04 -0.11
CA ARG A 80 -11.22 12.44 1.06
C ARG A 80 -9.95 13.22 0.75
N PHE A 81 -9.49 13.19 -0.49
CA PHE A 81 -8.28 13.88 -0.93
C PHE A 81 -8.58 14.85 -2.07
N ASP A 82 -7.93 16.01 -2.05
CA ASP A 82 -7.96 16.95 -3.16
C ASP A 82 -7.15 16.39 -4.34
N PRO A 83 -7.75 16.23 -5.53
CA PRO A 83 -7.03 15.74 -6.70
C PRO A 83 -5.88 16.65 -7.17
N ALA A 84 -5.89 17.93 -6.79
CA ALA A 84 -4.79 18.85 -7.09
C ALA A 84 -3.57 18.65 -6.17
N GLU A 85 -3.78 18.09 -4.98
CA GLU A 85 -2.71 17.86 -4.00
C GLU A 85 -2.28 16.39 -3.94
N CYS A 86 -3.19 15.45 -4.20
CA CYS A 86 -2.92 14.01 -4.09
C CYS A 86 -2.83 13.35 -5.46
N GLY A 87 -1.73 12.62 -5.69
CA GLY A 87 -1.57 11.75 -6.85
C GLY A 87 -1.68 10.28 -6.47
N VAL A 88 -2.37 9.50 -7.32
CA VAL A 88 -2.53 8.05 -7.12
C VAL A 88 -1.91 7.29 -8.28
N ARG A 89 -1.23 6.17 -7.97
CA ARG A 89 -0.71 5.22 -8.97
C ARG A 89 -0.97 3.79 -8.49
N VAL A 90 -1.33 2.92 -9.43
CA VAL A 90 -1.56 1.49 -9.19
C VAL A 90 -0.49 0.68 -9.91
N HIS A 91 0.32 -0.04 -9.16
CA HIS A 91 1.47 -0.82 -9.65
C HIS A 91 1.19 -2.32 -9.55
N GLY A 92 1.61 -3.07 -10.56
CA GLY A 92 1.47 -4.52 -10.67
C GLY A 92 0.88 -4.96 -12.00
N ASP A 93 0.64 -6.25 -12.14
CA ASP A 93 0.12 -6.84 -13.38
C ASP A 93 -1.41 -6.74 -13.44
N ARG A 94 -1.90 -5.76 -14.18
CA ARG A 94 -3.35 -5.51 -14.35
C ARG A 94 -4.08 -6.61 -15.12
N SER A 95 -3.37 -7.42 -15.90
CA SER A 95 -3.99 -8.54 -16.65
C SER A 95 -4.49 -9.64 -15.73
N LEU A 96 -4.04 -9.66 -14.48
CA LEU A 96 -4.44 -10.62 -13.44
C LEU A 96 -5.63 -10.14 -12.59
N LEU A 97 -6.15 -8.94 -12.84
CA LEU A 97 -7.14 -8.26 -12.00
C LEU A 97 -8.49 -8.14 -12.73
N PRO A 98 -9.63 -8.13 -12.03
CA PRO A 98 -10.94 -7.95 -12.64
C PRO A 98 -11.07 -6.61 -13.36
N ASP A 99 -11.85 -6.60 -14.45
CA ASP A 99 -12.10 -5.41 -15.28
C ASP A 99 -12.58 -4.20 -14.46
N ALA A 100 -13.47 -4.42 -13.49
CA ALA A 100 -14.00 -3.36 -12.62
C ALA A 100 -12.90 -2.69 -11.79
N PHE A 101 -11.93 -3.47 -11.26
CA PHE A 101 -10.78 -2.93 -10.56
C PHE A 101 -9.86 -2.17 -11.51
N VAL A 102 -9.58 -2.72 -12.69
CA VAL A 102 -8.73 -2.09 -13.71
C VAL A 102 -9.31 -0.77 -14.19
N ALA A 103 -10.64 -0.70 -14.38
CA ALA A 103 -11.34 0.54 -14.72
C ALA A 103 -11.18 1.57 -13.60
N ALA A 104 -11.48 1.21 -12.35
CA ALA A 104 -11.32 2.11 -11.20
C ALA A 104 -9.87 2.62 -11.03
N ALA A 105 -8.88 1.74 -11.29
CA ALA A 105 -7.47 2.12 -11.26
C ALA A 105 -7.11 3.17 -12.32
N ARG A 106 -7.61 3.02 -13.56
CA ARG A 106 -7.39 4.00 -14.64
C ARG A 106 -8.07 5.33 -14.36
N ASP A 107 -9.31 5.28 -13.88
CA ASP A 107 -10.10 6.46 -13.59
C ASP A 107 -9.44 7.32 -12.49
N ILE A 108 -9.00 6.68 -11.39
CA ILE A 108 -8.36 7.41 -10.30
C ILE A 108 -6.99 7.96 -10.70
N GLU A 109 -6.18 7.23 -11.46
CA GLU A 109 -4.88 7.70 -11.95
C GLU A 109 -5.01 8.92 -12.87
N THR A 110 -6.12 9.02 -13.58
CA THR A 110 -6.45 10.16 -14.45
C THR A 110 -6.97 11.34 -13.63
N ALA A 111 -7.78 11.07 -12.62
CA ALA A 111 -8.41 12.11 -11.80
C ALA A 111 -7.48 12.67 -10.71
N MET A 112 -6.62 11.84 -10.13
CA MET A 112 -5.77 12.18 -8.98
C MET A 112 -4.31 12.32 -9.44
N THR A 113 -3.92 13.52 -9.83
CA THR A 113 -2.60 13.80 -10.46
C THR A 113 -1.73 14.76 -9.65
N GLY A 114 -2.17 15.18 -8.47
CA GLY A 114 -1.40 16.07 -7.59
C GLY A 114 -0.04 15.49 -7.19
N ASP A 115 0.87 16.34 -6.80
CA ASP A 115 2.26 16.00 -6.46
C ASP A 115 2.63 16.25 -4.99
N GLY A 116 1.75 16.87 -4.21
CA GLY A 116 1.96 17.15 -2.79
C GLY A 116 1.95 15.89 -1.90
N PHE A 117 1.09 14.92 -2.20
CA PHE A 117 1.04 13.61 -1.54
C PHE A 117 0.83 12.50 -2.56
N ARG A 118 1.67 11.50 -2.56
CA ARG A 118 1.58 10.37 -3.48
C ARG A 118 1.11 9.10 -2.78
N VAL A 119 0.07 8.48 -3.32
CA VAL A 119 -0.42 7.16 -2.89
C VAL A 119 -0.11 6.14 -3.98
N ASN A 120 0.77 5.18 -3.69
CA ASN A 120 1.00 4.02 -4.52
C ASN A 120 0.18 2.83 -3.98
N VAL A 121 -0.50 2.11 -4.87
CA VAL A 121 -1.28 0.91 -4.53
C VAL A 121 -0.69 -0.27 -5.26
N LEU A 122 -0.19 -1.26 -4.54
CA LEU A 122 0.35 -2.48 -5.13
C LEU A 122 -0.76 -3.51 -5.27
N ALA A 123 -1.11 -3.89 -6.51
CA ALA A 123 -2.18 -4.85 -6.82
C ALA A 123 -1.76 -5.79 -7.96
N GLY A 124 -1.89 -7.12 -7.75
CA GLY A 124 -1.28 -8.10 -8.66
C GLY A 124 0.25 -7.99 -8.70
N TYR A 125 0.83 -7.44 -7.62
CA TYR A 125 2.24 -7.07 -7.55
C TYR A 125 3.13 -8.29 -7.28
N ASP A 126 4.29 -8.30 -7.97
CA ASP A 126 5.38 -9.24 -7.76
C ASP A 126 6.73 -8.50 -7.85
N ALA A 127 7.56 -8.65 -6.83
CA ALA A 127 8.86 -7.95 -6.76
C ALA A 127 9.82 -8.34 -7.89
N ALA A 128 9.77 -9.59 -8.38
CA ALA A 128 10.62 -10.01 -9.48
C ALA A 128 10.18 -9.39 -10.81
N ASP A 129 8.88 -9.17 -11.01
CA ASP A 129 8.39 -8.46 -12.20
C ASP A 129 8.78 -6.98 -12.15
N GLU A 130 8.66 -6.33 -10.99
CA GLU A 130 9.12 -4.95 -10.81
C GLU A 130 10.61 -4.81 -11.11
N LEU A 131 11.45 -5.73 -10.57
CA LEU A 131 12.89 -5.74 -10.84
C LEU A 131 13.20 -5.91 -12.33
N ARG A 132 12.48 -6.81 -13.03
CA ARG A 132 12.65 -6.98 -14.49
C ARG A 132 12.28 -5.70 -15.25
N ALA A 133 11.19 -5.07 -14.87
CA ALA A 133 10.75 -3.81 -15.49
C ALA A 133 11.75 -2.67 -15.22
N ALA A 134 12.27 -2.55 -14.00
CA ALA A 134 13.31 -1.58 -13.65
C ALA A 134 14.60 -1.83 -14.46
N HIS A 135 15.04 -3.09 -14.58
CA HIS A 135 16.21 -3.44 -15.41
C HIS A 135 16.03 -3.05 -16.88
N GLN A 136 14.86 -3.33 -17.46
CA GLN A 136 14.57 -2.93 -18.85
C GLN A 136 14.57 -1.41 -19.02
N ARG A 137 14.03 -0.65 -18.05
CA ARG A 137 14.08 0.82 -18.06
C ARG A 137 15.52 1.32 -17.97
N ALA A 138 16.31 0.79 -17.04
CA ALA A 138 17.71 1.16 -16.87
C ALA A 138 18.53 0.96 -18.16
N LEU A 139 18.33 -0.17 -18.85
CA LEU A 139 19.00 -0.43 -20.15
C LEU A 139 18.55 0.53 -21.24
N ARG A 140 17.25 0.83 -21.33
CA ARG A 140 16.69 1.73 -22.34
C ARG A 140 17.15 3.17 -22.13
N ASP A 141 17.14 3.64 -20.89
CA ASP A 141 17.35 5.03 -20.53
C ASP A 141 18.82 5.34 -20.17
N GLY A 142 19.68 4.29 -20.07
CA GLY A 142 21.11 4.42 -19.76
C GLY A 142 21.40 4.92 -18.34
N CYS A 143 20.53 4.59 -17.37
CA CYS A 143 20.66 4.99 -15.97
C CYS A 143 20.99 3.82 -15.03
N ASP A 144 21.30 4.14 -13.77
CA ASP A 144 21.45 3.10 -12.74
C ASP A 144 20.12 2.40 -12.49
N ILE A 145 20.16 1.09 -12.15
CA ILE A 145 18.94 0.33 -11.88
C ILE A 145 18.15 0.88 -10.69
N ASN A 146 18.83 1.47 -9.70
CA ASN A 146 18.17 2.07 -8.54
C ASN A 146 17.35 3.32 -8.93
N ASP A 147 17.78 4.05 -9.96
CA ASP A 147 17.06 5.22 -10.49
C ASP A 147 15.91 4.81 -11.43
N ALA A 148 15.87 3.55 -11.85
CA ALA A 148 14.87 3.02 -12.77
C ALA A 148 13.62 2.46 -12.07
N PHE A 149 13.58 2.36 -10.75
CA PHE A 149 12.35 1.99 -10.04
C PHE A 149 11.32 3.13 -10.07
N GLU A 150 10.05 2.79 -10.29
CA GLU A 150 8.95 3.80 -10.26
C GLU A 150 8.59 4.25 -8.86
N ILE A 151 8.82 3.38 -7.88
CA ILE A 151 8.65 3.67 -6.46
C ILE A 151 10.04 3.85 -5.87
N GLY A 152 10.29 4.98 -5.25
CA GLY A 152 11.56 5.28 -4.60
C GLY A 152 11.73 4.56 -3.25
N GLU A 153 12.81 4.90 -2.55
CA GLU A 153 13.13 4.32 -1.24
C GLU A 153 11.97 4.46 -0.24
N VAL A 154 11.83 3.44 0.60
CA VAL A 154 10.86 3.39 1.70
C VAL A 154 11.62 3.50 3.02
N ASP A 155 11.29 4.51 3.82
CA ASP A 155 11.98 4.77 5.09
C ASP A 155 11.39 4.01 6.28
N LEU A 156 10.07 3.79 6.27
CA LEU A 156 9.34 3.09 7.33
C LEU A 156 8.31 2.16 6.72
N VAL A 157 8.29 0.90 7.15
CA VAL A 157 7.26 -0.09 6.79
C VAL A 157 6.49 -0.46 8.04
N ILE A 158 5.16 -0.32 7.99
CA ILE A 158 4.25 -0.79 9.03
C ILE A 158 3.48 -1.99 8.50
N ARG A 159 3.55 -3.10 9.22
CA ARG A 159 2.74 -4.29 8.95
C ARG A 159 1.85 -4.62 10.15
N THR A 160 0.57 -4.80 9.89
CA THR A 160 -0.47 -5.00 10.90
C THR A 160 -0.62 -6.48 11.30
N THR A 161 0.52 -7.14 11.51
CA THR A 161 0.67 -8.49 12.07
C THR A 161 2.02 -8.62 12.77
N ALA A 162 2.09 -9.48 13.77
CA ALA A 162 3.33 -9.73 14.52
C ALA A 162 4.36 -10.57 13.75
N GLU A 163 3.98 -11.23 12.66
CA GLU A 163 4.91 -12.01 11.85
C GLU A 163 5.91 -11.10 11.11
N PRO A 164 7.23 -11.26 11.36
CA PRO A 164 8.25 -10.35 10.83
C PRO A 164 8.61 -10.69 9.37
N LEU A 165 7.64 -10.59 8.46
CA LEU A 165 7.78 -10.90 7.05
C LEU A 165 7.40 -9.68 6.21
N LEU A 166 8.18 -9.35 5.19
CA LEU A 166 7.81 -8.36 4.17
C LEU A 166 6.87 -8.94 3.10
N SER A 167 6.84 -10.26 2.95
CA SER A 167 6.01 -10.97 1.97
C SER A 167 6.19 -10.46 0.53
N GLY A 168 7.40 -10.03 0.17
CA GLY A 168 7.72 -9.47 -1.15
C GLY A 168 7.36 -8.00 -1.34
N PHE A 169 6.99 -7.28 -0.28
CA PHE A 169 6.75 -5.84 -0.35
C PHE A 169 8.05 -5.08 -0.63
N LEU A 170 8.19 -4.49 -1.81
CA LEU A 170 9.25 -3.55 -2.22
C LEU A 170 10.64 -3.89 -1.65
N PRO A 171 11.20 -5.10 -1.89
CA PRO A 171 12.43 -5.53 -1.19
C PRO A 171 13.65 -4.67 -1.52
N MET A 172 13.72 -4.13 -2.74
CA MET A 172 14.84 -3.26 -3.14
C MET A 172 14.72 -1.87 -2.53
N GLN A 173 13.52 -1.34 -2.43
CA GLN A 173 13.26 0.00 -1.88
C GLN A 173 13.23 0.02 -0.35
N SER A 174 13.04 -1.14 0.30
CA SER A 174 12.93 -1.27 1.77
C SER A 174 14.23 -1.72 2.45
N GLN A 175 15.37 -1.76 1.74
CA GLN A 175 16.64 -2.27 2.27
C GLN A 175 17.10 -1.58 3.56
N TYR A 176 16.81 -0.29 3.68
CA TYR A 176 17.17 0.53 4.84
C TYR A 176 15.94 1.04 5.61
N ALA A 177 14.77 0.49 5.31
CA ALA A 177 13.54 0.87 6.01
C ALA A 177 13.57 0.40 7.47
N GLN A 178 13.05 1.21 8.36
CA GLN A 178 12.64 0.72 9.68
C GLN A 178 11.39 -0.14 9.51
N LEU A 179 11.35 -1.29 10.19
CA LEU A 179 10.26 -2.26 10.08
C LEU A 179 9.49 -2.32 11.40
N LEU A 180 8.20 -2.02 11.33
CA LEU A 180 7.30 -2.04 12.48
C LEU A 180 6.24 -3.14 12.29
N PHE A 181 6.31 -4.19 13.10
CA PHE A 181 5.36 -5.29 13.10
C PHE A 181 4.42 -5.17 14.30
N LEU A 182 3.13 -5.07 14.03
CA LEU A 182 2.12 -4.79 15.06
C LEU A 182 1.33 -6.05 15.40
N THR A 183 0.96 -6.21 16.66
CA THR A 183 -0.03 -7.20 17.06
C THR A 183 -1.46 -6.76 16.79
N THR A 184 -1.67 -5.46 16.61
CA THR A 184 -2.96 -4.84 16.31
C THR A 184 -3.34 -5.07 14.85
N PRO A 185 -4.50 -5.67 14.53
CA PRO A 185 -4.95 -5.85 13.16
C PRO A 185 -5.32 -4.51 12.52
N LEU A 186 -5.27 -4.45 11.18
CA LEU A 186 -5.53 -3.22 10.43
C LEU A 186 -6.81 -2.50 10.90
N ASN A 187 -7.91 -3.23 11.05
CA ASN A 187 -9.24 -2.66 11.34
C ASN A 187 -9.36 -1.96 12.70
N GLU A 188 -8.35 -2.11 13.55
CA GLU A 188 -8.27 -1.48 14.88
C GLU A 188 -7.25 -0.33 14.93
N LEU A 189 -6.49 -0.11 13.86
CA LEU A 189 -5.61 1.03 13.77
C LEU A 189 -6.38 2.34 13.64
N THR A 190 -5.81 3.39 14.17
CA THR A 190 -6.35 4.75 14.14
C THR A 190 -5.31 5.75 13.65
N ALA A 191 -5.74 6.94 13.29
CA ALA A 191 -4.85 8.05 12.98
C ALA A 191 -3.83 8.33 14.08
N GLN A 192 -4.23 8.23 15.36
CA GLN A 192 -3.36 8.46 16.51
C GLN A 192 -2.20 7.45 16.58
N HIS A 193 -2.41 6.21 16.17
CA HIS A 193 -1.30 5.23 16.07
C HIS A 193 -0.27 5.69 15.03
N ILE A 194 -0.72 6.21 13.88
CA ILE A 194 0.19 6.74 12.85
C ILE A 194 0.96 7.94 13.38
N ASP A 195 0.29 8.88 14.06
CA ASP A 195 0.93 10.05 14.65
C ASP A 195 2.08 9.63 15.58
N GLY A 196 1.83 8.63 16.47
CA GLY A 196 2.86 8.08 17.36
C GLY A 196 4.01 7.38 16.61
N PHE A 197 3.70 6.55 15.60
CA PHE A 197 4.75 5.85 14.82
C PHE A 197 5.64 6.82 14.04
N ILE A 198 5.09 7.91 13.51
CA ILE A 198 5.87 8.94 12.81
C ILE A 198 6.74 9.72 13.80
N GLU A 199 6.22 10.02 14.98
CA GLU A 199 6.99 10.67 16.05
C GLU A 199 8.17 9.80 16.49
N ASP A 200 7.94 8.52 16.78
CA ASP A 200 8.96 7.54 17.14
C ASP A 200 10.01 7.40 16.03
N TYR A 201 9.58 7.33 14.77
CA TYR A 201 10.47 7.25 13.61
C TYR A 201 11.39 8.48 13.54
N ARG A 202 10.85 9.71 13.74
CA ARG A 202 11.62 10.96 13.69
C ARG A 202 12.66 11.06 14.80
N HIS A 203 12.40 10.46 15.96
CA HIS A 203 13.33 10.42 17.08
C HIS A 203 14.31 9.24 17.03
N SER A 204 14.08 8.26 16.19
CA SER A 204 14.94 7.09 16.06
C SER A 204 16.22 7.40 15.28
N PRO A 205 17.38 6.84 15.66
CA PRO A 205 18.61 6.98 14.89
C PRO A 205 18.43 6.38 13.48
N GLN A 206 18.74 7.15 12.45
CA GLN A 206 18.70 6.68 11.07
C GLN A 206 20.00 5.91 10.76
N LEU A 207 20.01 4.59 11.00
CA LEU A 207 21.18 3.74 10.82
C LEU A 207 21.30 3.28 9.36
N ARG A 208 21.82 4.14 8.48
CA ARG A 208 22.07 3.83 7.05
C ARG A 208 23.51 3.35 6.80
N GLY A 209 24.08 2.55 7.71
CA GLY A 209 25.42 1.99 7.54
C GLY A 209 26.57 3.02 7.56
N ARG A 210 26.36 4.17 8.21
CA ARG A 210 27.37 5.23 8.42
C ARG A 210 27.80 5.26 9.86
#